data_afab03c53a3779dda04cc68e2e8de3f4
#
_entry.id   afab03c53a3779dda04cc68e2e8de3f4
#
_cell.length_a   1.000
_cell.length_b   1.000
_cell.length_c   1.000
_cell.angle_alpha   90.00
_cell.angle_beta   90.00
_cell.angle_gamma   90.00
#
_symmetry.space_group_name_H-M   'P 1'
#
loop_
_entity.id
_entity.type
_entity.pdbx_description
1 polymer ?
#
loop_
_entity_poly.entity_id
_entity_poly.type
_entity_poly.pdbx_seq_one_letter_code
_entity_poly.pdbx_strand_id
1 'polypeptide(L)'
;MPDPERAPPLLRAVFARLSLRRIASEHPAQAERIRAHVGEALHNAVDDAGPLGWVPYAFDVRLTAGLLQELGESGAEAFVGGITEAALNSPVFRPIVEGSLRVFGPSHGMVVRLGPQLWPLLCRNVLEMRVERLADCTVVTGENACDALLEHKPAQFLLRAQSAALFRLSGVHPKSSTVVVNRPARRVVVTVG
;
A
#
# COMPACT_ATOMS: atom_id res chain seq x y z
N MET A 1 19.51 1.94 14.99
CA MET A 1 18.83 0.92 15.81
C MET A 1 17.35 1.22 15.75
N PRO A 2 16.46 0.22 15.56
CA PRO A 2 15.04 0.45 15.68
C PRO A 2 14.71 0.95 17.09
N ASP A 3 13.79 1.89 17.18
CA ASP A 3 13.31 2.43 18.45
C ASP A 3 12.54 1.33 19.19
N PRO A 4 13.03 0.83 20.34
CA PRO A 4 12.40 -0.29 21.06
C PRO A 4 11.02 0.06 21.65
N GLU A 5 10.67 1.35 21.75
CA GLU A 5 9.37 1.79 22.26
C GLU A 5 8.30 1.87 21.19
N ARG A 6 8.66 1.72 19.91
CA ARG A 6 7.71 1.87 18.82
C ARG A 6 7.00 0.56 18.52
N ALA A 7 5.68 0.56 18.61
CA ALA A 7 4.87 -0.59 18.25
C ALA A 7 5.13 -1.04 16.79
N PRO A 8 5.17 -2.35 16.49
CA PRO A 8 5.51 -2.87 15.19
C PRO A 8 4.56 -2.36 14.09
N PRO A 9 5.07 -2.09 12.88
CA PRO A 9 4.22 -1.74 11.74
C PRO A 9 3.43 -2.95 11.27
N LEU A 10 2.12 -2.77 11.07
CA LEU A 10 1.16 -3.80 10.74
C LEU A 10 0.34 -3.46 9.50
N LEU A 11 -0.12 -4.49 8.81
CA LEU A 11 -0.99 -4.48 7.64
C LEU A 11 -2.26 -5.30 7.91
N ARG A 12 -3.39 -4.94 7.35
CA ARG A 12 -4.60 -5.80 7.37
C ARG A 12 -4.37 -7.11 6.63
N ALA A 13 -4.67 -8.23 7.27
CA ALA A 13 -4.49 -9.58 6.72
C ALA A 13 -5.26 -9.81 5.40
N VAL A 14 -6.36 -9.07 5.16
CA VAL A 14 -7.12 -9.15 3.90
C VAL A 14 -6.25 -8.83 2.68
N PHE A 15 -5.33 -7.84 2.77
CA PHE A 15 -4.41 -7.51 1.67
C PHE A 15 -3.44 -8.65 1.40
N ALA A 16 -2.80 -9.18 2.44
CA ALA A 16 -1.89 -10.30 2.32
C ALA A 16 -2.55 -11.52 1.65
N ARG A 17 -3.76 -11.88 2.09
CA ARG A 17 -4.54 -12.98 1.53
C ARG A 17 -4.95 -12.77 0.09
N LEU A 18 -5.42 -11.56 -0.25
CA LEU A 18 -5.75 -11.21 -1.64
C LEU A 18 -4.52 -11.30 -2.53
N SER A 19 -3.38 -10.78 -2.07
CA SER A 19 -2.12 -10.84 -2.81
C SER A 19 -1.68 -12.28 -3.09
N LEU A 20 -1.70 -13.16 -2.07
CA LEU A 20 -1.32 -14.56 -2.24
C LEU A 20 -2.24 -15.31 -3.21
N ARG A 21 -3.55 -15.09 -3.13
CA ARG A 21 -4.53 -15.70 -4.06
C ARG A 21 -4.30 -15.23 -5.49
N ARG A 22 -4.09 -13.93 -5.66
CA ARG A 22 -3.91 -13.33 -6.98
C ARG A 22 -2.61 -13.76 -7.64
N ILE A 23 -1.52 -13.86 -6.89
CA ILE A 23 -0.26 -14.41 -7.39
C ILE A 23 -0.47 -15.83 -7.92
N ALA A 24 -1.13 -16.70 -7.15
CA ALA A 24 -1.38 -18.08 -7.54
C ALA A 24 -2.24 -18.18 -8.80
N SER A 25 -3.19 -17.26 -9.02
CA SER A 25 -4.08 -17.29 -10.19
C SER A 25 -3.52 -16.59 -11.42
N GLU A 26 -2.86 -15.44 -11.26
CA GLU A 26 -2.40 -14.61 -12.39
C GLU A 26 -0.95 -14.89 -12.79
N HIS A 27 -0.12 -15.37 -11.86
CA HIS A 27 1.31 -15.62 -12.06
C HIS A 27 1.75 -17.01 -11.57
N PRO A 28 1.08 -18.10 -11.98
CA PRO A 28 1.35 -19.45 -11.44
C PRO A 28 2.80 -19.90 -11.64
N ALA A 29 3.44 -19.48 -12.73
CA ALA A 29 4.84 -19.83 -13.02
C ALA A 29 5.84 -19.13 -12.10
N GLN A 30 5.51 -17.96 -11.55
CA GLN A 30 6.34 -17.16 -10.63
C GLN A 30 5.92 -17.31 -9.17
N ALA A 31 4.75 -17.90 -8.91
CA ALA A 31 4.11 -17.91 -7.60
C ALA A 31 5.03 -18.43 -6.49
N GLU A 32 5.69 -19.57 -6.70
CA GLU A 32 6.59 -20.17 -5.71
C GLU A 32 7.80 -19.28 -5.42
N ARG A 33 8.40 -18.66 -6.45
CA ARG A 33 9.55 -17.79 -6.27
C ARG A 33 9.18 -16.51 -5.54
N ILE A 34 8.03 -15.90 -5.87
CA ILE A 34 7.53 -14.71 -5.17
C ILE A 34 7.21 -15.05 -3.70
N ARG A 35 6.58 -16.19 -3.45
CA ARG A 35 6.29 -16.66 -2.08
C ARG A 35 7.54 -16.91 -1.25
N ALA A 36 8.60 -17.46 -1.86
CA ALA A 36 9.87 -17.68 -1.18
C ALA A 36 10.49 -16.38 -0.63
N HIS A 37 10.30 -15.24 -1.30
CA HIS A 37 10.75 -13.92 -0.79
C HIS A 37 10.03 -13.51 0.50
N VAL A 38 8.77 -13.89 0.65
CA VAL A 38 7.98 -13.58 1.86
C VAL A 38 8.53 -14.36 3.06
N GLY A 39 8.80 -15.65 2.87
CA GLY A 39 9.30 -16.56 3.91
C GLY A 39 8.18 -17.16 4.76
N GLU A 40 8.44 -18.36 5.28
CA GLU A 40 7.46 -19.21 5.96
C GLU A 40 6.82 -18.53 7.18
N ALA A 41 7.62 -17.87 8.03
CA ALA A 41 7.11 -17.22 9.25
C ALA A 41 6.02 -16.15 8.95
N LEU A 42 6.16 -15.41 7.83
CA LEU A 42 5.16 -14.41 7.46
C LEU A 42 3.94 -15.06 6.78
N HIS A 43 4.10 -16.18 6.08
CA HIS A 43 2.97 -16.98 5.61
C HIS A 43 2.13 -17.49 6.76
N ASN A 44 2.77 -18.09 7.76
CA ASN A 44 2.09 -18.59 8.97
C ASN A 44 1.34 -17.45 9.68
N ALA A 45 1.95 -16.27 9.80
CA ALA A 45 1.29 -15.10 10.38
C ALA A 45 0.03 -14.66 9.58
N VAL A 46 0.00 -14.85 8.26
CA VAL A 46 -1.20 -14.58 7.43
C VAL A 46 -2.27 -15.65 7.63
N ASP A 47 -1.87 -16.92 7.75
CA ASP A 47 -2.80 -18.04 7.94
C ASP A 47 -3.44 -18.00 9.33
N ASP A 48 -2.68 -17.65 10.36
CA ASP A 48 -3.14 -17.51 11.74
C ASP A 48 -4.02 -16.28 11.97
N ALA A 49 -3.83 -15.22 11.19
CA ALA A 49 -4.61 -14.01 11.32
C ALA A 49 -6.04 -14.21 10.81
N GLY A 50 -7.05 -13.79 11.58
CA GLY A 50 -8.45 -13.73 11.09
C GLY A 50 -8.61 -12.78 9.91
N PRO A 51 -9.75 -12.81 9.20
CA PRO A 51 -10.01 -11.96 8.01
C PRO A 51 -9.80 -10.46 8.27
N LEU A 52 -10.12 -9.99 9.45
CA LEU A 52 -9.91 -8.61 9.92
C LEU A 52 -8.68 -8.47 10.83
N GLY A 53 -7.85 -9.50 10.91
CA GLY A 53 -6.61 -9.51 11.70
C GLY A 53 -5.53 -8.59 11.12
N TRP A 54 -4.42 -8.57 11.82
CA TRP A 54 -3.24 -7.79 11.48
C TRP A 54 -2.05 -8.72 11.28
N VAL A 55 -1.24 -8.44 10.28
CA VAL A 55 0.01 -9.14 9.98
C VAL A 55 1.17 -8.14 9.95
N PRO A 56 2.41 -8.58 10.15
CA PRO A 56 3.57 -7.69 10.05
C PRO A 56 3.63 -7.01 8.66
N TYR A 57 3.86 -5.71 8.63
CA TYR A 57 4.03 -4.93 7.38
C TYR A 57 5.21 -5.45 6.53
N ALA A 58 6.18 -6.12 7.16
CA ALA A 58 7.26 -6.82 6.48
C ALA A 58 6.77 -7.83 5.42
N PHE A 59 5.55 -8.35 5.55
CA PHE A 59 4.92 -9.20 4.51
C PHE A 59 4.85 -8.45 3.17
N ASP A 60 4.24 -7.26 3.15
CA ASP A 60 4.07 -6.47 1.93
C ASP A 60 5.42 -6.01 1.36
N VAL A 61 6.37 -5.66 2.22
CA VAL A 61 7.72 -5.25 1.80
C VAL A 61 8.43 -6.39 1.09
N ARG A 62 8.43 -7.58 1.66
CA ARG A 62 9.08 -8.77 1.07
C ARG A 62 8.35 -9.26 -0.17
N LEU A 63 7.02 -9.27 -0.14
CA LEU A 63 6.21 -9.59 -1.31
C LEU A 63 6.52 -8.66 -2.48
N THR A 64 6.57 -7.34 -2.22
CA THR A 64 6.91 -6.35 -3.24
C THR A 64 8.33 -6.53 -3.78
N ALA A 65 9.29 -6.92 -2.95
CA ALA A 65 10.63 -7.27 -3.41
C ALA A 65 10.59 -8.46 -4.39
N GLY A 66 9.83 -9.51 -4.07
CA GLY A 66 9.63 -10.66 -4.96
C GLY A 66 8.92 -10.29 -6.27
N LEU A 67 7.88 -9.45 -6.20
CA LEU A 67 7.17 -8.96 -7.39
C LEU A 67 8.10 -8.16 -8.31
N LEU A 68 8.91 -7.26 -7.75
CA LEU A 68 9.89 -6.48 -8.52
C LEU A 68 10.94 -7.37 -9.21
N GLN A 69 11.39 -8.40 -8.53
CA GLN A 69 12.38 -9.33 -9.09
C GLN A 69 11.79 -10.21 -10.18
N GLU A 70 10.57 -10.74 -10.01
CA GLU A 70 9.97 -11.71 -10.89
C GLU A 70 9.14 -11.11 -12.03
N LEU A 71 8.53 -9.93 -11.82
CA LEU A 71 7.65 -9.28 -12.79
C LEU A 71 8.22 -7.98 -13.37
N GLY A 72 9.32 -7.49 -12.80
CA GLY A 72 9.84 -6.16 -13.10
C GLY A 72 8.95 -5.03 -12.55
N GLU A 73 9.38 -3.79 -12.74
CA GLU A 73 8.71 -2.62 -12.15
C GLU A 73 7.28 -2.44 -12.67
N SER A 74 7.07 -2.54 -13.97
CA SER A 74 5.74 -2.40 -14.59
C SER A 74 4.76 -3.48 -14.14
N GLY A 75 5.21 -4.75 -14.09
CA GLY A 75 4.37 -5.86 -13.63
C GLY A 75 4.02 -5.74 -12.14
N ALA A 76 5.00 -5.38 -11.31
CA ALA A 76 4.80 -5.15 -9.89
C ALA A 76 3.83 -3.97 -9.64
N GLU A 77 3.94 -2.87 -10.40
CA GLU A 77 3.01 -1.73 -10.27
C GLU A 77 1.59 -2.10 -10.67
N ALA A 78 1.41 -2.82 -11.78
CA ALA A 78 0.09 -3.31 -12.20
C ALA A 78 -0.52 -4.25 -11.15
N PHE A 79 0.29 -5.16 -10.59
CA PHE A 79 -0.15 -6.08 -9.54
C PHE A 79 -0.57 -5.35 -8.27
N VAL A 80 0.28 -4.46 -7.73
CA VAL A 80 -0.01 -3.67 -6.52
C VAL A 80 -1.25 -2.80 -6.73
N GLY A 81 -1.38 -2.17 -7.90
CA GLY A 81 -2.55 -1.39 -8.26
C GLY A 81 -3.83 -2.22 -8.21
N GLY A 82 -3.82 -3.37 -8.88
CA GLY A 82 -4.97 -4.27 -8.91
C GLY A 82 -5.36 -4.85 -7.54
N ILE A 83 -4.39 -5.14 -6.65
CA ILE A 83 -4.67 -5.54 -5.27
C ILE A 83 -5.29 -4.40 -4.48
N THR A 84 -4.78 -3.18 -4.62
CA THR A 84 -5.33 -2.00 -3.95
C THR A 84 -6.79 -1.77 -4.36
N GLU A 85 -7.08 -1.84 -5.65
CA GLU A 85 -8.44 -1.71 -6.20
C GLU A 85 -9.37 -2.83 -5.70
N ALA A 86 -8.91 -4.09 -5.74
CA ALA A 86 -9.69 -5.23 -5.27
C ALA A 86 -10.00 -5.14 -3.77
N ALA A 87 -9.03 -4.71 -2.97
CA ALA A 87 -9.21 -4.55 -1.53
C ALA A 87 -10.20 -3.43 -1.19
N LEU A 88 -10.12 -2.29 -1.86
CA LEU A 88 -11.02 -1.16 -1.67
C LEU A 88 -12.45 -1.46 -2.17
N ASN A 89 -12.60 -2.33 -3.17
CA ASN A 89 -13.88 -2.84 -3.64
C ASN A 89 -14.41 -4.04 -2.83
N SER A 90 -13.66 -4.51 -1.83
CA SER A 90 -14.11 -5.60 -0.97
C SER A 90 -15.34 -5.20 -0.13
N PRO A 91 -16.16 -6.16 0.34
CA PRO A 91 -17.34 -5.87 1.17
C PRO A 91 -17.03 -5.03 2.42
N VAL A 92 -15.80 -5.08 2.91
CA VAL A 92 -15.35 -4.32 4.10
C VAL A 92 -15.17 -2.84 3.80
N PHE A 93 -14.54 -2.49 2.68
CA PHE A 93 -14.18 -1.10 2.36
C PHE A 93 -15.08 -0.43 1.33
N ARG A 94 -15.76 -1.22 0.50
CA ARG A 94 -16.65 -0.74 -0.54
C ARG A 94 -17.70 0.29 -0.04
N PRO A 95 -18.40 0.11 1.11
CA PRO A 95 -19.36 1.10 1.57
C PRO A 95 -18.74 2.47 1.85
N ILE A 96 -17.49 2.50 2.36
CA ILE A 96 -16.76 3.73 2.65
C ILE A 96 -16.36 4.42 1.33
N VAL A 97 -15.86 3.65 0.37
CA VAL A 97 -15.44 4.17 -0.95
C VAL A 97 -16.66 4.69 -1.72
N GLU A 98 -17.73 3.93 -1.82
CA GLU A 98 -18.98 4.35 -2.51
C GLU A 98 -19.63 5.55 -1.83
N GLY A 99 -19.66 5.58 -0.49
CA GLY A 99 -20.16 6.72 0.27
C GLY A 99 -19.36 7.99 -0.04
N SER A 100 -18.04 7.88 -0.08
CA SER A 100 -17.16 9.00 -0.41
C SER A 100 -17.32 9.46 -1.87
N LEU A 101 -17.47 8.54 -2.82
CA LEU A 101 -17.74 8.87 -4.22
C LEU A 101 -19.09 9.59 -4.39
N ARG A 102 -20.13 9.20 -3.64
CA ARG A 102 -21.43 9.89 -3.67
C ARG A 102 -21.37 11.32 -3.14
N VAL A 103 -20.56 11.55 -2.11
CA VAL A 103 -20.48 12.87 -1.45
C VAL A 103 -19.53 13.80 -2.19
N PHE A 104 -18.38 13.31 -2.66
CA PHE A 104 -17.30 14.15 -3.21
C PHE A 104 -17.14 14.03 -4.72
N GLY A 105 -17.84 13.08 -5.35
CA GLY A 105 -17.66 12.73 -6.75
C GLY A 105 -16.28 12.09 -7.04
N PRO A 106 -16.05 11.61 -8.28
CA PRO A 106 -14.74 11.15 -8.73
C PRO A 106 -13.83 12.36 -8.91
N SER A 107 -12.92 12.59 -7.98
CA SER A 107 -12.06 13.77 -7.98
C SER A 107 -10.84 13.62 -7.07
N HIS A 108 -9.83 14.47 -7.28
CA HIS A 108 -8.71 14.63 -6.32
C HIS A 108 -9.19 14.92 -4.89
N GLY A 109 -10.28 15.67 -4.72
CA GLY A 109 -10.86 15.99 -3.42
C GLY A 109 -11.29 14.74 -2.63
N MET A 110 -11.75 13.70 -3.33
CA MET A 110 -12.04 12.41 -2.71
C MET A 110 -10.78 11.79 -2.09
N VAL A 111 -9.67 11.75 -2.83
CA VAL A 111 -8.40 11.17 -2.33
C VAL A 111 -7.86 11.94 -1.15
N VAL A 112 -7.90 13.28 -1.21
CA VAL A 112 -7.44 14.17 -0.13
C VAL A 112 -8.17 13.88 1.19
N ARG A 113 -9.47 13.62 1.13
CA ARG A 113 -10.29 13.36 2.31
C ARG A 113 -10.28 11.90 2.75
N LEU A 114 -10.39 10.99 1.79
CA LEU A 114 -10.52 9.55 2.06
C LEU A 114 -9.19 8.90 2.43
N GLY A 115 -8.09 9.28 1.79
CA GLY A 115 -6.77 8.69 2.02
C GLY A 115 -6.37 8.65 3.50
N PRO A 116 -6.32 9.81 4.20
CA PRO A 116 -5.97 9.84 5.63
C PRO A 116 -6.94 9.06 6.53
N GLN A 117 -8.22 8.94 6.15
CA GLN A 117 -9.22 8.19 6.92
C GLN A 117 -9.12 6.68 6.70
N LEU A 118 -8.82 6.25 5.48
CA LEU A 118 -8.66 4.82 5.15
C LEU A 118 -7.34 4.26 5.68
N TRP A 119 -6.28 5.04 5.64
CA TRP A 119 -4.94 4.56 5.96
C TRP A 119 -4.86 3.83 7.32
N PRO A 120 -5.37 4.37 8.44
CA PRO A 120 -5.34 3.69 9.74
C PRO A 120 -6.16 2.38 9.77
N LEU A 121 -7.12 2.23 8.86
CA LEU A 121 -7.90 1.00 8.72
C LEU A 121 -7.12 -0.09 7.96
N LEU A 122 -6.17 0.30 7.14
CA LEU A 122 -5.38 -0.58 6.28
C LEU A 122 -4.02 -0.92 6.91
N CYS A 123 -3.37 0.08 7.52
CA CYS A 123 -2.04 -0.02 8.09
C CYS A 123 -1.99 0.64 9.47
N ARG A 124 -1.19 0.06 10.39
CA ARG A 124 -0.91 0.64 11.71
C ARG A 124 0.59 0.84 11.88
N ASN A 125 0.98 1.91 12.55
CA ASN A 125 2.37 2.23 12.89
C ASN A 125 3.33 2.27 11.67
N VAL A 126 2.78 2.44 10.47
CA VAL A 126 3.57 2.53 9.22
C VAL A 126 3.93 3.98 8.94
N LEU A 127 2.95 4.87 8.92
CA LEU A 127 3.09 6.32 8.79
C LEU A 127 1.78 7.02 9.21
N GLU A 128 1.87 8.32 9.45
CA GLU A 128 0.72 9.22 9.57
C GLU A 128 0.53 9.94 8.24
N MET A 129 -0.59 9.69 7.58
CA MET A 129 -0.83 10.18 6.22
C MET A 129 -1.52 11.54 6.22
N ARG A 130 -0.96 12.46 5.42
CA ARG A 130 -1.62 13.70 5.00
C ARG A 130 -1.66 13.75 3.49
N VAL A 131 -2.71 14.32 2.94
CA VAL A 131 -2.86 14.47 1.49
C VAL A 131 -3.26 15.91 1.19
N GLU A 132 -2.51 16.57 0.32
CA GLU A 132 -2.72 17.95 -0.07
C GLU A 132 -2.77 18.06 -1.58
N ARG A 133 -3.71 18.84 -2.10
CA ARG A 133 -3.77 19.18 -3.52
C ARG A 133 -3.04 20.50 -3.76
N LEU A 134 -2.08 20.47 -4.66
CA LEU A 134 -1.45 21.64 -5.24
C LEU A 134 -2.04 21.93 -6.62
N ALA A 135 -1.62 23.01 -7.28
CA ALA A 135 -2.17 23.43 -8.58
C ALA A 135 -2.07 22.30 -9.64
N ASP A 136 -0.90 21.68 -9.77
CA ASP A 136 -0.58 20.73 -10.84
C ASP A 136 -0.40 19.28 -10.37
N CYS A 137 -0.43 19.02 -9.06
CA CYS A 137 -0.22 17.69 -8.51
C CYS A 137 -0.94 17.50 -7.17
N THR A 138 -0.94 16.28 -6.69
CA THR A 138 -1.32 15.98 -5.31
C THR A 138 -0.13 15.38 -4.57
N VAL A 139 0.06 15.84 -3.35
CA VAL A 139 1.16 15.41 -2.48
C VAL A 139 0.60 14.56 -1.34
N VAL A 140 1.09 13.35 -1.23
CA VAL A 140 0.84 12.45 -0.09
C VAL A 140 2.07 12.49 0.81
N THR A 141 1.92 13.06 1.99
CA THR A 141 2.97 13.14 2.99
C THR A 141 2.73 12.09 4.08
N GLY A 142 3.71 11.22 4.29
CA GLY A 142 3.77 10.29 5.41
C GLY A 142 4.73 10.81 6.47
N GLU A 143 4.20 11.21 7.62
CA GLU A 143 5.00 11.58 8.78
C GLU A 143 5.16 10.39 9.72
N ASN A 144 6.15 10.43 10.60
CA ASN A 144 6.44 9.34 11.54
C ASN A 144 6.62 7.98 10.85
N ALA A 145 7.18 7.98 9.63
CA ALA A 145 7.34 6.76 8.82
C ALA A 145 8.17 5.69 9.55
N CYS A 146 7.76 4.44 9.42
CA CYS A 146 8.50 3.30 9.99
C CYS A 146 9.83 3.07 9.22
N ASP A 147 10.76 2.37 9.84
CA ASP A 147 12.09 2.12 9.27
C ASP A 147 12.02 1.40 7.92
N ALA A 148 11.05 0.49 7.75
CA ALA A 148 10.84 -0.18 6.48
C ALA A 148 10.61 0.79 5.30
N LEU A 149 9.82 1.85 5.50
CA LEU A 149 9.60 2.89 4.49
C LEU A 149 10.82 3.80 4.28
N LEU A 150 11.59 4.04 5.33
CA LEU A 150 12.75 4.92 5.26
C LEU A 150 13.96 4.26 4.60
N GLU A 151 14.09 2.93 4.73
CA GLU A 151 15.31 2.19 4.37
C GLU A 151 15.15 1.28 3.15
N HIS A 152 13.95 0.74 2.90
CA HIS A 152 13.74 -0.27 1.86
C HIS A 152 13.03 0.27 0.62
N LYS A 153 13.70 0.21 -0.52
CA LYS A 153 13.14 0.59 -1.82
C LYS A 153 11.80 -0.11 -2.16
N PRO A 154 11.61 -1.43 -1.89
CA PRO A 154 10.32 -2.09 -2.12
C PRO A 154 9.16 -1.46 -1.35
N ALA A 155 9.38 -1.02 -0.09
CA ALA A 155 8.34 -0.33 0.68
C ALA A 155 7.98 1.05 0.11
N GLN A 156 8.99 1.79 -0.38
CA GLN A 156 8.80 3.08 -1.04
C GLN A 156 8.06 2.92 -2.37
N PHE A 157 8.43 1.91 -3.16
CA PHE A 157 7.73 1.52 -4.38
C PHE A 157 6.27 1.17 -4.11
N LEU A 158 6.01 0.34 -3.09
CA LEU A 158 4.67 -0.06 -2.67
C LEU A 158 3.79 1.15 -2.35
N LEU A 159 4.29 2.09 -1.53
CA LEU A 159 3.56 3.31 -1.18
C LEU A 159 3.25 4.16 -2.42
N ARG A 160 4.20 4.30 -3.35
CA ARG A 160 4.01 5.01 -4.61
C ARG A 160 2.93 4.36 -5.46
N ALA A 161 3.00 3.05 -5.66
CA ALA A 161 2.06 2.30 -6.49
C ALA A 161 0.64 2.28 -5.89
N GLN A 162 0.50 2.13 -4.57
CA GLN A 162 -0.78 2.22 -3.87
C GLN A 162 -1.39 3.62 -3.97
N SER A 163 -0.57 4.67 -3.83
CA SER A 163 -1.02 6.05 -4.01
C SER A 163 -1.56 6.27 -5.44
N ALA A 164 -0.82 5.86 -6.46
CA ALA A 164 -1.26 5.96 -7.85
C ALA A 164 -2.57 5.18 -8.11
N ALA A 165 -2.73 4.00 -7.52
CA ALA A 165 -3.96 3.21 -7.63
C ALA A 165 -5.16 3.91 -6.98
N LEU A 166 -4.98 4.54 -5.81
CA LEU A 166 -6.05 5.29 -5.15
C LEU A 166 -6.53 6.46 -6.01
N PHE A 167 -5.61 7.14 -6.73
CA PHE A 167 -5.98 8.18 -7.69
C PHE A 167 -6.78 7.64 -8.87
N ARG A 168 -6.38 6.51 -9.45
CA ARG A 168 -7.14 5.85 -10.54
C ARG A 168 -8.56 5.50 -10.11
N LEU A 169 -8.75 4.97 -8.91
CA LEU A 169 -10.07 4.70 -8.34
C LEU A 169 -10.94 5.95 -8.19
N SER A 170 -10.33 7.11 -7.98
CA SER A 170 -11.05 8.39 -7.94
C SER A 170 -11.35 8.98 -9.32
N GLY A 171 -11.09 8.25 -10.42
CA GLY A 171 -11.26 8.73 -11.79
C GLY A 171 -10.13 9.65 -12.27
N VAL A 172 -9.06 9.78 -11.50
CA VAL A 172 -7.87 10.56 -11.85
C VAL A 172 -6.80 9.62 -12.37
N HIS A 173 -6.31 9.86 -13.58
CA HIS A 173 -5.24 9.07 -14.19
C HIS A 173 -3.89 9.79 -14.05
N PRO A 174 -3.06 9.43 -13.07
CA PRO A 174 -1.78 10.08 -12.88
C PRO A 174 -0.85 9.80 -14.06
N LYS A 175 -0.18 10.85 -14.55
CA LYS A 175 0.84 10.75 -15.61
C LYS A 175 2.20 10.38 -15.04
N SER A 176 2.44 10.72 -13.77
CA SER A 176 3.68 10.45 -13.08
C SER A 176 3.46 10.28 -11.59
N SER A 177 4.33 9.53 -10.95
CA SER A 177 4.40 9.48 -9.50
C SER A 177 5.86 9.30 -9.05
N THR A 178 6.26 10.07 -8.06
CA THR A 178 7.62 10.05 -7.49
C THR A 178 7.55 9.88 -5.98
N VAL A 179 8.60 9.33 -5.39
CA VAL A 179 8.75 9.21 -3.95
C VAL A 179 10.07 9.81 -3.49
N VAL A 180 10.01 10.64 -2.45
CA VAL A 180 11.18 11.25 -1.80
C VAL A 180 11.16 10.91 -0.32
N VAL A 181 12.33 10.51 0.21
CA VAL A 181 12.49 10.11 1.61
C VAL A 181 13.40 11.07 2.33
N ASN A 182 12.92 11.62 3.43
CA ASN A 182 13.69 12.41 4.38
C ASN A 182 13.85 11.60 5.69
N ARG A 183 14.98 10.87 5.80
CA ARG A 183 15.24 9.99 6.95
C ARG A 183 15.33 10.74 8.28
N PRO A 184 16.08 11.85 8.42
CA PRO A 184 16.15 12.60 9.68
C PRO A 184 14.78 13.07 10.18
N ALA A 185 13.90 13.51 9.27
CA ALA A 185 12.55 13.96 9.61
C ALA A 185 11.54 12.80 9.71
N ARG A 186 11.97 11.55 9.46
CA ARG A 186 11.09 10.37 9.35
C ARG A 186 9.88 10.62 8.45
N ARG A 187 10.14 11.25 7.30
CA ARG A 187 9.10 11.68 6.35
C ARG A 187 9.31 11.03 4.99
N VAL A 188 8.19 10.60 4.40
CA VAL A 188 8.11 10.14 3.01
C VAL A 188 7.11 11.01 2.27
N VAL A 189 7.46 11.46 1.08
CA VAL A 189 6.60 12.30 0.25
C VAL A 189 6.39 11.61 -1.09
N VAL A 190 5.13 11.35 -1.45
CA VAL A 190 4.75 10.87 -2.79
C VAL A 190 4.05 12.00 -3.52
N THR A 191 4.59 12.37 -4.67
CA THR A 191 3.96 13.36 -5.57
C THR A 191 3.31 12.63 -6.74
N VAL A 192 2.04 12.92 -6.97
CA VAL A 192 1.22 12.34 -8.04
C VAL A 192 0.72 13.46 -8.92
N GLY A 193 1.13 13.44 -10.20
CA GLY A 193 0.82 14.46 -11.22
C GLY A 193 0.13 13.91 -12.46
#